data_49611d7287bf6e0c701dbedafa29dbd3
#
_entry.id   49611d7287bf6e0c701dbedafa29dbd3
#
_cell.length_a   1.000
_cell.length_b   1.000
_cell.length_c   1.000
_cell.angle_alpha   90.00
_cell.angle_beta   90.00
_cell.angle_gamma   90.00
#
_symmetry.space_group_name_H-M   'P 1'
#
loop_
_entity.id
_entity.type
_entity.pdbx_description
1 polymer ?
#
loop_
_entity_poly.entity_id
_entity_poly.type
_entity_poly.pdbx_seq_one_letter_code
_entity_poly.pdbx_strand_id
1 'polypeptide(L)'
;TLPYTGRAKEILKLYLTDFTEDELNYCVEGAYKKSSFSSEKIAPLYKISDKESILELWRGPTCAFKDMALQLLPYLLSVSASKTLKDTKIVILVATSGDTGKAALEGFKDVDNTQILVFYPVDGVSPMQKLQMTTQEGNNVSVCAIKGNFDDAQSGVKSIFTNSEIKKKFAENHLAFSSANSINWGRLVPQIVYYVSAY
;
A
#
# COMPACT_ATOMS: atom_id res chain seq x y z
N THR A 1 -0.39 27.51 6.84
CA THR A 1 -0.68 26.33 5.99
C THR A 1 -0.31 25.06 6.73
N LEU A 2 -1.22 24.08 6.78
CA LEU A 2 -0.96 22.81 7.45
C LEU A 2 0.18 22.03 6.75
N PRO A 3 1.03 21.28 7.49
CA PRO A 3 1.96 20.33 6.89
C PRO A 3 1.20 19.21 6.16
N TYR A 4 1.91 18.40 5.36
CA TYR A 4 1.27 17.31 4.59
C TYR A 4 0.46 16.36 5.48
N THR A 5 1.02 15.96 6.63
CA THR A 5 0.32 15.09 7.61
C THR A 5 -0.95 15.74 8.15
N GLY A 6 -0.92 17.05 8.42
CA GLY A 6 -2.12 17.79 8.84
C GLY A 6 -3.21 17.81 7.76
N ARG A 7 -2.83 18.10 6.50
CA ARG A 7 -3.77 18.02 5.37
C ARG A 7 -4.32 16.61 5.17
N ALA A 8 -3.46 15.59 5.31
CA ALA A 8 -3.87 14.19 5.21
C ALA A 8 -4.95 13.84 6.24
N LYS A 9 -4.79 14.26 7.49
CA LYS A 9 -5.78 14.02 8.55
C LYS A 9 -7.12 14.67 8.23
N GLU A 10 -7.12 15.95 7.88
CA GLU A 10 -8.35 16.68 7.56
C GLU A 10 -9.09 16.07 6.35
N ILE A 11 -8.36 15.66 5.31
CA ILE A 11 -8.96 15.06 4.12
C ILE A 11 -9.48 13.65 4.42
N LEU A 12 -8.67 12.82 5.07
CA LEU A 12 -9.05 11.43 5.36
C LEU A 12 -10.23 11.34 6.31
N LYS A 13 -10.37 12.25 7.26
CA LYS A 13 -11.53 12.36 8.16
C LYS A 13 -12.86 12.47 7.44
N LEU A 14 -12.88 13.06 6.24
CA LEU A 14 -14.11 13.16 5.43
C LEU A 14 -14.57 11.81 4.87
N TYR A 15 -13.67 10.84 4.77
CA TYR A 15 -13.92 9.53 4.15
C TYR A 15 -13.90 8.38 5.16
N LEU A 16 -13.11 8.50 6.21
CA LEU A 16 -12.91 7.49 7.26
C LEU A 16 -13.68 7.91 8.52
N THR A 17 -15.00 8.01 8.38
CA THR A 17 -15.90 8.54 9.42
C THR A 17 -16.04 7.64 10.65
N ASP A 18 -15.61 6.38 10.54
CA ASP A 18 -15.57 5.37 11.59
C ASP A 18 -14.22 5.30 12.33
N PHE A 19 -13.22 6.12 11.88
CA PHE A 19 -11.94 6.26 12.58
C PHE A 19 -12.02 7.40 13.60
N THR A 20 -11.48 7.15 14.79
CA THR A 20 -11.27 8.21 15.77
C THR A 20 -10.11 9.13 15.35
N GLU A 21 -10.00 10.30 15.97
CA GLU A 21 -8.90 11.22 15.72
C GLU A 21 -7.55 10.61 16.07
N ASP A 22 -7.46 9.86 17.17
CA ASP A 22 -6.23 9.16 17.59
C ASP A 22 -5.83 8.07 16.58
N GLU A 23 -6.78 7.31 16.05
CA GLU A 23 -6.54 6.31 15.01
C GLU A 23 -6.04 6.92 13.71
N LEU A 24 -6.64 8.04 13.28
CA LEU A 24 -6.17 8.78 12.11
C LEU A 24 -4.77 9.36 12.33
N ASN A 25 -4.50 9.90 13.51
CA ASN A 25 -3.18 10.38 13.90
C ASN A 25 -2.14 9.25 13.84
N TYR A 26 -2.45 8.11 14.44
CA TYR A 26 -1.59 6.91 14.39
C TYR A 26 -1.28 6.48 12.95
N CYS A 27 -2.30 6.39 12.10
CA CYS A 27 -2.13 5.98 10.71
C CYS A 27 -1.27 6.97 9.91
N VAL A 28 -1.56 8.25 10.00
CA VAL A 28 -0.89 9.30 9.20
C VAL A 28 0.55 9.52 9.65
N GLU A 29 0.78 9.60 10.96
CA GLU A 29 2.14 9.78 11.51
C GLU A 29 2.99 8.53 11.29
N GLY A 30 2.39 7.34 11.36
CA GLY A 30 3.06 6.08 11.05
C GLY A 30 3.49 5.98 9.58
N ALA A 31 2.61 6.39 8.67
CA ALA A 31 2.83 6.29 7.22
C ALA A 31 3.83 7.32 6.69
N TYR A 32 3.71 8.58 7.12
CA TYR A 32 4.47 9.69 6.55
C TYR A 32 5.61 10.16 7.46
N LYS A 33 6.37 9.17 7.99
CA LYS A 33 7.55 9.46 8.82
C LYS A 33 8.63 10.18 8.01
N LYS A 34 9.34 11.11 8.63
CA LYS A 34 10.51 11.78 8.04
C LYS A 34 11.60 10.80 7.59
N SER A 35 11.74 9.65 8.25
CA SER A 35 12.70 8.61 7.89
C SER A 35 12.32 7.83 6.63
N SER A 36 11.06 7.84 6.23
CA SER A 36 10.57 7.09 5.07
C SER A 36 10.50 7.92 3.78
N PHE A 37 10.52 9.25 3.90
CA PHE A 37 10.47 10.17 2.76
C PHE A 37 11.70 11.06 2.71
N SER A 38 12.27 11.24 1.52
CA SER A 38 13.45 12.08 1.28
C SER A 38 13.16 13.59 1.32
N SER A 39 11.92 13.99 1.57
CA SER A 39 11.49 15.39 1.72
C SER A 39 10.56 15.54 2.92
N GLU A 40 10.79 16.56 3.75
CA GLU A 40 9.88 16.91 4.86
C GLU A 40 8.49 17.34 4.37
N LYS A 41 8.39 17.81 3.13
CA LYS A 41 7.10 18.17 2.50
C LYS A 41 6.32 16.95 2.01
N ILE A 42 6.89 15.73 2.06
CA ILE A 42 6.35 14.45 1.58
C ILE A 42 6.10 14.46 0.06
N ALA A 43 5.22 15.33 -0.44
CA ALA A 43 4.91 15.55 -1.85
C ALA A 43 5.14 17.03 -2.20
N PRO A 44 6.39 17.46 -2.38
CA PRO A 44 6.69 18.85 -2.70
C PRO A 44 6.21 19.21 -4.10
N LEU A 45 5.73 20.44 -4.26
CA LEU A 45 5.40 21.04 -5.53
C LEU A 45 6.58 21.95 -5.95
N TYR A 46 7.21 21.62 -7.06
CA TYR A 46 8.31 22.39 -7.64
C TYR A 46 7.80 23.24 -8.81
N LYS A 47 7.90 24.56 -8.67
CA LYS A 47 7.49 25.50 -9.71
C LYS A 47 8.58 25.60 -10.78
N ILE A 48 8.22 25.31 -12.05
CA ILE A 48 9.11 25.45 -13.22
C ILE A 48 8.93 26.84 -13.83
N SER A 49 7.68 27.28 -13.99
CA SER A 49 7.30 28.57 -14.54
C SER A 49 6.08 29.12 -13.81
N ASP A 50 5.57 30.28 -14.24
CA ASP A 50 4.32 30.83 -13.67
C ASP A 50 3.07 30.00 -13.98
N LYS A 51 3.16 29.10 -14.97
CA LYS A 51 2.05 28.27 -15.43
C LYS A 51 2.24 26.77 -15.20
N GLU A 52 3.45 26.36 -14.82
CA GLU A 52 3.82 24.96 -14.76
C GLU A 52 4.51 24.62 -13.46
N SER A 53 4.09 23.51 -12.87
CA SER A 53 4.71 22.96 -11.66
C SER A 53 4.78 21.44 -11.75
N ILE A 54 5.76 20.84 -11.09
CA ILE A 54 5.91 19.40 -10.95
C ILE A 54 5.58 19.02 -9.51
N LEU A 55 4.61 18.12 -9.34
CA LEU A 55 4.34 17.46 -8.08
C LEU A 55 5.26 16.23 -7.96
N GLU A 56 6.18 16.26 -7.00
CA GLU A 56 7.17 15.21 -6.81
C GLU A 56 6.60 14.08 -5.94
N LEU A 57 6.16 12.99 -6.56
CA LEU A 57 5.57 11.83 -5.87
C LEU A 57 6.57 10.67 -5.69
N TRP A 58 7.84 10.87 -6.05
CA TRP A 58 8.90 9.86 -5.95
C TRP A 58 9.77 10.00 -4.69
N ARG A 59 9.34 10.76 -3.70
CA ARG A 59 10.11 11.01 -2.48
C ARG A 59 10.00 9.91 -1.45
N GLY A 60 9.14 8.91 -1.67
CA GLY A 60 8.94 7.76 -0.78
C GLY A 60 10.05 6.71 -0.92
N PRO A 61 9.98 5.64 -0.09
CA PRO A 61 11.07 4.66 0.07
C PRO A 61 11.34 3.82 -1.18
N THR A 62 10.39 3.68 -2.10
CA THR A 62 10.58 2.92 -3.34
C THR A 62 10.66 3.79 -4.59
N CYS A 63 10.69 5.10 -4.42
CA CYS A 63 10.72 6.11 -5.47
C CYS A 63 9.56 6.02 -6.47
N ALA A 64 8.45 5.41 -6.09
CA ALA A 64 7.23 5.31 -6.87
C ALA A 64 6.09 6.10 -6.20
N PHE A 65 5.21 6.75 -7.00
CA PHE A 65 4.04 7.46 -6.47
C PHE A 65 3.14 6.55 -5.62
N LYS A 66 3.25 5.25 -5.81
CA LYS A 66 2.51 4.24 -5.07
C LYS A 66 2.81 4.24 -3.58
N ASP A 67 3.99 4.73 -3.18
CA ASP A 67 4.36 4.89 -1.78
C ASP A 67 3.39 5.81 -1.02
N MET A 68 2.87 6.84 -1.69
CA MET A 68 1.91 7.78 -1.10
C MET A 68 0.68 7.09 -0.50
N ALA A 69 0.27 5.98 -1.07
CA ALA A 69 -0.84 5.19 -0.56
C ALA A 69 -0.40 3.91 0.16
N LEU A 70 0.65 3.24 -0.32
CA LEU A 70 1.07 1.96 0.23
C LEU A 70 1.85 2.07 1.55
N GLN A 71 2.34 3.25 1.91
CA GLN A 71 2.83 3.51 3.25
C GLN A 71 1.67 3.70 4.27
N LEU A 72 0.50 4.18 3.83
CA LEU A 72 -0.65 4.41 4.70
C LEU A 72 -1.58 3.20 4.82
N LEU A 73 -1.80 2.46 3.72
CA LEU A 73 -2.71 1.32 3.68
C LEU A 73 -2.50 0.29 4.79
N PRO A 74 -1.27 -0.11 5.16
CA PRO A 74 -1.06 -1.07 6.24
C PRO A 74 -1.63 -0.61 7.58
N TYR A 75 -1.47 0.66 7.91
CA TYR A 75 -1.99 1.24 9.14
C TYR A 75 -3.52 1.30 9.13
N LEU A 76 -4.13 1.76 8.02
CA LEU A 76 -5.58 1.77 7.88
C LEU A 76 -6.15 0.35 8.00
N LEU A 77 -5.49 -0.62 7.40
CA LEU A 77 -5.92 -2.01 7.42
C LEU A 77 -5.79 -2.62 8.82
N SER A 78 -4.70 -2.35 9.53
CA SER A 78 -4.48 -2.81 10.89
C SER A 78 -5.55 -2.28 11.85
N VAL A 79 -5.85 -0.97 11.79
CA VAL A 79 -6.92 -0.35 12.59
C VAL A 79 -8.28 -0.94 12.23
N SER A 80 -8.62 -1.05 10.94
CA SER A 80 -9.89 -1.63 10.50
C SER A 80 -10.04 -3.08 10.97
N ALA A 81 -8.98 -3.88 10.87
CA ALA A 81 -8.98 -5.27 11.30
C ALA A 81 -9.19 -5.41 12.81
N SER A 82 -8.54 -4.58 13.62
CA SER A 82 -8.72 -4.61 15.08
C SER A 82 -10.16 -4.34 15.51
N LYS A 83 -10.91 -3.58 14.70
CA LYS A 83 -12.34 -3.30 14.97
C LYS A 83 -13.28 -4.40 14.49
N THR A 84 -12.93 -5.11 13.42
CA THR A 84 -13.88 -6.00 12.71
C THR A 84 -13.53 -7.48 12.76
N LEU A 85 -12.25 -7.81 12.95
CA LEU A 85 -11.73 -9.17 12.85
C LEU A 85 -10.94 -9.53 14.11
N LYS A 86 -11.58 -10.21 15.06
CA LYS A 86 -10.89 -10.70 16.26
C LYS A 86 -9.97 -11.87 15.90
N ASP A 87 -8.75 -11.84 16.43
CA ASP A 87 -7.74 -12.92 16.33
C ASP A 87 -7.51 -13.43 14.90
N THR A 88 -7.63 -12.54 13.91
CA THR A 88 -7.53 -12.90 12.50
C THR A 88 -6.32 -12.20 11.87
N LYS A 89 -5.43 -12.97 11.25
CA LYS A 89 -4.30 -12.45 10.45
C LYS A 89 -4.76 -12.11 9.03
N ILE A 90 -4.30 -10.97 8.50
CA ILE A 90 -4.66 -10.54 7.15
C ILE A 90 -3.57 -10.96 6.17
N VAL A 91 -3.95 -11.70 5.15
CA VAL A 91 -3.08 -12.11 4.04
C VAL A 91 -3.33 -11.21 2.84
N ILE A 92 -2.31 -10.43 2.48
CA ILE A 92 -2.34 -9.48 1.37
C ILE A 92 -1.84 -10.18 0.13
N LEU A 93 -2.69 -10.35 -0.89
CA LEU A 93 -2.28 -10.89 -2.18
C LEU A 93 -2.16 -9.76 -3.21
N VAL A 94 -1.04 -9.72 -3.90
CA VAL A 94 -0.73 -8.69 -4.90
C VAL A 94 -0.24 -9.33 -6.17
N ALA A 95 -0.89 -9.03 -7.29
CA ALA A 95 -0.31 -9.24 -8.62
C ALA A 95 0.37 -7.94 -9.06
N THR A 96 1.58 -8.04 -9.61
CA THR A 96 2.34 -6.87 -10.03
C THR A 96 3.08 -7.08 -11.34
N SER A 97 3.25 -5.99 -12.08
CA SER A 97 4.19 -5.87 -13.19
C SER A 97 5.46 -5.09 -12.83
N GLY A 98 5.67 -4.79 -11.51
CA GLY A 98 6.86 -4.09 -11.03
C GLY A 98 6.61 -3.24 -9.78
N ASP A 99 6.46 -1.94 -9.92
CA ASP A 99 6.46 -0.95 -8.82
C ASP A 99 5.45 -1.20 -7.70
N THR A 100 4.24 -1.69 -8.03
CA THR A 100 3.21 -1.95 -7.02
C THR A 100 3.65 -3.04 -6.05
N GLY A 101 4.29 -4.09 -6.56
CA GLY A 101 4.81 -5.17 -5.72
C GLY A 101 5.85 -4.67 -4.73
N LYS A 102 6.85 -3.92 -5.21
CA LYS A 102 7.89 -3.37 -4.33
C LYS A 102 7.31 -2.40 -3.29
N ALA A 103 6.46 -1.48 -3.71
CA ALA A 103 5.85 -0.50 -2.81
C ALA A 103 4.96 -1.17 -1.75
N ALA A 104 4.23 -2.24 -2.12
CA ALA A 104 3.42 -3.01 -1.18
C ALA A 104 4.29 -3.81 -0.19
N LEU A 105 5.33 -4.49 -0.67
CA LEU A 105 6.28 -5.20 0.20
C LEU A 105 6.90 -4.27 1.24
N GLU A 106 7.36 -3.08 0.81
CA GLU A 106 7.96 -2.09 1.70
C GLU A 106 6.95 -1.55 2.72
N GLY A 107 5.72 -1.24 2.29
CA GLY A 107 4.70 -0.70 3.18
C GLY A 107 4.19 -1.71 4.22
N PHE A 108 4.09 -2.98 3.86
CA PHE A 108 3.62 -4.05 4.76
C PHE A 108 4.74 -4.74 5.54
N LYS A 109 6.01 -4.41 5.27
CA LYS A 109 7.15 -4.98 5.97
C LYS A 109 6.99 -4.90 7.49
N ASP A 110 7.03 -6.07 8.14
CA ASP A 110 6.97 -6.23 9.59
C ASP A 110 5.75 -5.55 10.27
N VAL A 111 4.65 -5.34 9.53
CA VAL A 111 3.39 -4.85 10.10
C VAL A 111 2.67 -6.01 10.79
N ASP A 112 2.35 -5.83 12.06
CA ASP A 112 1.69 -6.83 12.90
C ASP A 112 0.39 -7.35 12.30
N ASN A 113 0.12 -8.64 12.54
CA ASN A 113 -1.09 -9.33 12.05
C ASN A 113 -1.29 -9.30 10.54
N THR A 114 -0.25 -9.00 9.77
CA THR A 114 -0.30 -9.06 8.31
C THR A 114 0.70 -10.07 7.75
N GLN A 115 0.40 -10.57 6.57
CA GLN A 115 1.34 -11.30 5.72
C GLN A 115 1.11 -10.88 4.29
N ILE A 116 2.16 -10.60 3.55
CA ILE A 116 2.05 -10.19 2.15
C ILE A 116 2.73 -11.20 1.23
N LEU A 117 2.02 -11.55 0.16
CA LEU A 117 2.52 -12.39 -0.92
C LEU A 117 2.33 -11.68 -2.26
N VAL A 118 3.45 -11.41 -2.92
CA VAL A 118 3.49 -10.73 -4.22
C VAL A 118 3.78 -11.73 -5.33
N PHE A 119 2.91 -11.77 -6.33
CA PHE A 119 3.08 -12.56 -7.55
C PHE A 119 3.52 -11.66 -8.70
N TYR A 120 4.58 -12.06 -9.39
CA TYR A 120 5.09 -11.35 -10.56
C TYR A 120 5.45 -12.33 -11.69
N PRO A 121 5.30 -11.93 -12.98
CA PRO A 121 5.73 -12.75 -14.10
C PRO A 121 7.26 -12.77 -14.21
N VAL A 122 7.84 -13.95 -14.37
CA VAL A 122 9.32 -14.16 -14.42
C VAL A 122 9.99 -13.22 -15.45
N ASP A 123 9.37 -13.09 -16.62
CA ASP A 123 9.90 -12.33 -17.76
C ASP A 123 9.17 -10.99 -17.98
N GLY A 124 8.25 -10.63 -17.07
CA GLY A 124 7.36 -9.47 -17.24
C GLY A 124 7.72 -8.25 -16.42
N VAL A 125 8.86 -8.26 -15.72
CA VAL A 125 9.35 -7.15 -14.89
C VAL A 125 10.80 -6.80 -15.27
N SER A 126 11.19 -5.54 -15.09
CA SER A 126 12.58 -5.16 -15.33
C SER A 126 13.54 -5.83 -14.33
N PRO A 127 14.83 -6.02 -14.69
CA PRO A 127 15.81 -6.59 -13.76
C PRO A 127 15.90 -5.84 -12.43
N MET A 128 15.79 -4.51 -12.46
CA MET A 128 15.80 -3.67 -11.27
C MET A 128 14.58 -3.93 -10.38
N GLN A 129 13.37 -3.94 -10.96
CA GLN A 129 12.13 -4.21 -10.21
C GLN A 129 12.13 -5.62 -9.62
N LYS A 130 12.64 -6.61 -10.37
CA LYS A 130 12.81 -7.97 -9.87
C LYS A 130 13.75 -8.00 -8.66
N LEU A 131 14.90 -7.35 -8.78
CA LEU A 131 15.88 -7.27 -7.69
C LEU A 131 15.28 -6.60 -6.46
N GLN A 132 14.61 -5.46 -6.62
CA GLN A 132 13.95 -4.74 -5.54
C GLN A 132 12.93 -5.59 -4.77
N MET A 133 12.19 -6.49 -5.46
CA MET A 133 11.23 -7.37 -4.81
C MET A 133 11.91 -8.57 -4.14
N THR A 134 12.85 -9.22 -4.84
CA THR A 134 13.48 -10.46 -4.36
C THR A 134 14.49 -10.24 -3.22
N THR A 135 14.99 -9.03 -3.06
CA THR A 135 15.86 -8.63 -1.95
C THR A 135 15.11 -7.96 -0.79
N GLN A 136 13.77 -7.89 -0.87
CA GLN A 136 13.00 -7.31 0.21
C GLN A 136 13.11 -8.15 1.47
N GLU A 137 13.63 -7.57 2.53
CA GLU A 137 13.68 -8.15 3.86
C GLU A 137 12.37 -7.92 4.63
N GLY A 138 12.05 -8.82 5.56
CA GLY A 138 10.89 -8.75 6.44
C GLY A 138 10.39 -10.14 6.81
N ASN A 139 9.85 -10.29 8.03
CA ASN A 139 9.40 -11.59 8.54
C ASN A 139 8.04 -12.02 7.97
N ASN A 140 7.28 -11.08 7.42
CA ASN A 140 5.92 -11.29 6.93
C ASN A 140 5.79 -11.07 5.42
N VAL A 141 6.92 -10.95 4.69
CA VAL A 141 6.92 -10.70 3.24
C VAL A 141 7.33 -11.94 2.46
N SER A 142 6.66 -12.17 1.34
CA SER A 142 6.96 -13.28 0.43
C SER A 142 6.77 -12.87 -1.01
N VAL A 143 7.61 -13.39 -1.90
CA VAL A 143 7.57 -13.08 -3.33
C VAL A 143 7.55 -14.37 -4.14
N CYS A 144 6.62 -14.48 -5.08
CA CYS A 144 6.46 -15.64 -5.92
C CYS A 144 6.52 -15.26 -7.40
N ALA A 145 7.50 -15.81 -8.11
CA ALA A 145 7.59 -15.69 -9.56
C ALA A 145 6.68 -16.70 -10.23
N ILE A 146 5.90 -16.29 -11.22
CA ILE A 146 5.05 -17.17 -12.01
C ILE A 146 5.54 -17.24 -13.46
N LYS A 147 5.31 -18.39 -14.10
CA LYS A 147 5.43 -18.52 -15.56
C LYS A 147 4.16 -18.01 -16.20
N GLY A 148 4.27 -16.98 -17.02
CA GLY A 148 3.14 -16.30 -17.65
C GLY A 148 3.35 -14.79 -17.68
N ASN A 149 2.30 -14.04 -17.96
CA ASN A 149 2.32 -12.58 -18.01
C ASN A 149 1.60 -11.96 -16.78
N PHE A 150 1.48 -10.63 -16.77
CA PHE A 150 0.80 -9.92 -15.69
C PHE A 150 -0.68 -10.29 -15.55
N ASP A 151 -1.38 -10.53 -16.67
CA ASP A 151 -2.80 -10.90 -16.67
C ASP A 151 -3.00 -12.29 -16.06
N ASP A 152 -2.04 -13.21 -16.27
CA ASP A 152 -2.05 -14.53 -15.64
C ASP A 152 -1.89 -14.40 -14.11
N ALA A 153 -0.96 -13.56 -13.65
CA ALA A 153 -0.80 -13.28 -12.23
C ALA A 153 -2.07 -12.66 -11.60
N GLN A 154 -2.68 -11.70 -12.30
CA GLN A 154 -3.88 -11.02 -11.84
C GLN A 154 -5.08 -11.97 -11.82
N SER A 155 -5.22 -12.80 -12.83
CA SER A 155 -6.29 -13.82 -12.93
C SER A 155 -6.14 -14.86 -11.83
N GLY A 156 -4.91 -15.31 -11.56
CA GLY A 156 -4.61 -16.23 -10.47
C GLY A 156 -5.01 -15.66 -9.10
N VAL A 157 -4.63 -14.43 -8.81
CA VAL A 157 -5.02 -13.73 -7.57
C VAL A 157 -6.55 -13.59 -7.47
N LYS A 158 -7.23 -13.18 -8.56
CA LYS A 158 -8.69 -13.10 -8.59
C LYS A 158 -9.35 -14.47 -8.33
N SER A 159 -8.81 -15.53 -8.91
CA SER A 159 -9.30 -16.90 -8.69
C SER A 159 -9.19 -17.32 -7.23
N ILE A 160 -8.09 -16.99 -6.55
CA ILE A 160 -7.95 -17.23 -5.11
C ILE A 160 -9.02 -16.46 -4.32
N PHE A 161 -9.23 -15.18 -4.63
CA PHE A 161 -10.24 -14.35 -3.97
C PHE A 161 -11.68 -14.84 -4.16
N THR A 162 -11.98 -15.53 -5.24
CA THR A 162 -13.34 -16.02 -5.55
C THR A 162 -13.57 -17.48 -5.15
N ASN A 163 -12.50 -18.22 -4.83
CA ASN A 163 -12.60 -19.64 -4.49
C ASN A 163 -13.16 -19.85 -3.08
N SER A 164 -14.33 -20.48 -2.99
CA SER A 164 -15.04 -20.73 -1.73
C SER A 164 -14.31 -21.70 -0.80
N GLU A 165 -13.64 -22.73 -1.34
CA GLU A 165 -12.90 -23.70 -0.53
C GLU A 165 -11.66 -23.08 0.11
N ILE A 166 -10.93 -22.24 -0.66
CA ILE A 166 -9.77 -21.52 -0.13
C ILE A 166 -10.24 -20.54 0.96
N LYS A 167 -11.30 -19.78 0.73
CA LYS A 167 -11.87 -18.88 1.74
C LYS A 167 -12.25 -19.63 3.03
N LYS A 168 -12.88 -20.78 2.90
CA LYS A 168 -13.25 -21.60 4.05
C LYS A 168 -12.03 -22.06 4.83
N LYS A 169 -11.02 -22.61 4.16
CA LYS A 169 -9.75 -23.02 4.78
C LYS A 169 -9.04 -21.87 5.49
N PHE A 170 -9.07 -20.68 4.89
CA PHE A 170 -8.48 -19.48 5.50
C PHE A 170 -9.24 -19.08 6.76
N ALA A 171 -10.57 -19.03 6.72
CA ALA A 171 -11.40 -18.71 7.87
C ALA A 171 -11.21 -19.71 9.04
N GLU A 172 -11.12 -21.01 8.75
CA GLU A 172 -10.83 -22.07 9.71
C GLU A 172 -9.47 -21.91 10.41
N ASN A 173 -8.52 -21.22 9.76
CA ASN A 173 -7.18 -20.92 10.29
C ASN A 173 -7.04 -19.48 10.78
N HIS A 174 -8.11 -18.77 11.03
CA HIS A 174 -8.12 -17.36 11.45
C HIS A 174 -7.35 -16.45 10.49
N LEU A 175 -7.52 -16.67 9.19
CA LEU A 175 -6.92 -15.86 8.12
C LEU A 175 -8.01 -15.17 7.29
N ALA A 176 -7.77 -13.93 6.89
CA ALA A 176 -8.62 -13.18 5.97
C ALA A 176 -7.81 -12.61 4.81
N PHE A 177 -8.41 -12.54 3.64
CA PHE A 177 -7.77 -11.96 2.47
C PHE A 177 -7.96 -10.45 2.38
N SER A 178 -6.93 -9.77 1.91
CA SER A 178 -7.00 -8.40 1.42
C SER A 178 -6.07 -8.20 0.22
N SER A 179 -6.13 -7.02 -0.40
CA SER A 179 -5.31 -6.67 -1.56
C SER A 179 -4.70 -5.29 -1.38
N ALA A 180 -3.49 -5.10 -1.92
CA ALA A 180 -2.85 -3.79 -2.07
C ALA A 180 -2.97 -3.23 -3.51
N ASN A 181 -3.74 -3.86 -4.37
CA ASN A 181 -4.08 -3.35 -5.70
C ASN A 181 -5.22 -2.31 -5.63
N SER A 182 -5.48 -1.60 -6.73
CA SER A 182 -6.47 -0.50 -6.80
C SER A 182 -7.93 -0.93 -6.60
N ILE A 183 -8.22 -2.21 -6.45
CA ILE A 183 -9.51 -2.72 -6.01
C ILE A 183 -9.79 -2.38 -4.53
N ASN A 184 -8.75 -2.13 -3.74
CA ASN A 184 -8.87 -1.76 -2.34
C ASN A 184 -9.07 -0.24 -2.22
N TRP A 185 -10.16 0.19 -1.58
CA TRP A 185 -10.46 1.60 -1.32
C TRP A 185 -9.34 2.30 -0.52
N GLY A 186 -8.78 1.63 0.48
CA GLY A 186 -7.65 2.15 1.26
C GLY A 186 -6.37 2.38 0.44
N ARG A 187 -6.31 1.84 -0.80
CA ARG A 187 -5.26 2.12 -1.78
C ARG A 187 -5.55 3.39 -2.58
N LEU A 188 -6.82 3.81 -2.68
CA LEU A 188 -7.26 4.95 -3.49
C LEU A 188 -7.38 6.23 -2.68
N VAL A 189 -8.00 6.18 -1.51
CA VAL A 189 -8.30 7.37 -0.71
C VAL A 189 -7.05 8.21 -0.35
N PRO A 190 -5.87 7.65 -0.07
CA PRO A 190 -4.68 8.46 0.22
C PRO A 190 -4.21 9.31 -0.95
N GLN A 191 -4.59 8.96 -2.18
CA GLN A 191 -4.20 9.71 -3.37
C GLN A 191 -4.92 11.06 -3.45
N ILE A 192 -6.10 11.19 -2.85
CA ILE A 192 -6.83 12.46 -2.80
C ILE A 192 -5.99 13.53 -2.11
N VAL A 193 -5.21 13.14 -1.09
CA VAL A 193 -4.40 14.06 -0.28
C VAL A 193 -3.39 14.83 -1.12
N TYR A 194 -2.64 14.15 -1.98
CA TYR A 194 -1.62 14.85 -2.78
C TYR A 194 -2.22 15.68 -3.91
N TYR A 195 -3.39 15.31 -4.44
CA TYR A 195 -4.10 16.16 -5.39
C TYR A 195 -4.55 17.46 -4.75
N VAL A 196 -5.18 17.39 -3.58
CA VAL A 196 -5.60 18.59 -2.82
C VAL A 196 -4.37 19.40 -2.35
N SER A 197 -3.26 18.72 -2.05
CA SER A 197 -2.03 19.40 -1.62
C SER A 197 -1.33 20.15 -2.75
N ALA A 198 -1.53 19.73 -4.00
CA ALA A 198 -0.96 20.36 -5.18
C ALA A 198 -1.77 21.57 -5.65
N TYR A 199 -3.08 21.61 -5.36
CA TYR A 199 -3.97 22.73 -5.66
C TYR A 199 -3.75 23.88 -4.70
#